data_04002a5cb00b3330805de77221b04bd7
#
_entry.id   04002a5cb00b3330805de77221b04bd7
#
_cell.length_a   1.000
_cell.length_b   1.000
_cell.length_c   1.000
_cell.angle_alpha   90.00
_cell.angle_beta   90.00
_cell.angle_gamma   90.00
#
_symmetry.space_group_name_H-M   'P 1'
#
loop_
_entity.id
_entity.type
_entity.pdbx_description
1 polymer ?
#
loop_
_entity_poly.entity_id
_entity_poly.type
_entity_poly.pdbx_seq_one_letter_code
_entity_poly.pdbx_strand_id
1 'polypeptide(L)'
;MFNPFLNKPNYVRIYGHRGARGEIVENSIEGFEHTFALGIKAIEFDVLISQDKISVLFHDFHLTPSMTKDEKGNWLKDAELKIFEKSYDELSKYNIVSFDSESKYGKRFKKQKPVKNAKIPKLSDLFELALKENNKDVFLN
;
A
#
# COMPACT_ATOMS: atom_id res chain seq x y z
N MET A 1 -16.24 11.05 22.94
CA MET A 1 -15.37 10.49 21.88
C MET A 1 -15.58 9.00 21.85
N PHE A 2 -16.11 8.45 20.76
CA PHE A 2 -16.33 7.00 20.62
C PHE A 2 -14.97 6.31 20.46
N ASN A 3 -14.59 5.45 21.41
CA ASN A 3 -13.40 4.61 21.25
C ASN A 3 -13.87 3.22 20.77
N PRO A 4 -13.66 2.90 19.51
CA PRO A 4 -14.14 1.63 18.93
C PRO A 4 -13.43 0.39 19.51
N PHE A 5 -12.38 0.60 20.31
CA PHE A 5 -11.57 -0.48 20.91
C PHE A 5 -12.04 -0.88 22.33
N LEU A 6 -12.82 -0.04 23.02
CA LEU A 6 -13.09 -0.22 24.45
C LEU A 6 -14.41 -0.94 24.80
N ASN A 7 -15.32 -1.19 23.85
CA ASN A 7 -16.69 -1.55 24.24
C ASN A 7 -17.21 -2.92 23.79
N LYS A 8 -16.35 -3.84 23.37
CA LYS A 8 -16.78 -5.22 23.06
C LYS A 8 -15.78 -6.23 23.64
N PRO A 9 -15.96 -6.68 24.89
CA PRO A 9 -15.20 -7.81 25.41
C PRO A 9 -15.40 -9.00 24.45
N ASN A 10 -14.35 -9.70 24.12
CA ASN A 10 -14.32 -10.83 23.17
C ASN A 10 -14.40 -10.45 21.66
N TYR A 11 -14.15 -9.20 21.28
CA TYR A 11 -14.06 -8.81 19.89
C TYR A 11 -12.59 -8.74 19.44
N VAL A 12 -12.22 -9.53 18.44
CA VAL A 12 -10.92 -9.43 17.75
C VAL A 12 -11.13 -8.68 16.45
N ARG A 13 -10.43 -7.57 16.28
CA ARG A 13 -10.41 -6.85 15.01
C ARG A 13 -9.23 -7.31 14.18
N ILE A 14 -9.50 -7.71 12.95
CA ILE A 14 -8.48 -8.06 11.97
C ILE A 14 -8.16 -6.82 11.16
N TYR A 15 -6.87 -6.49 11.04
CA TYR A 15 -6.37 -5.42 10.19
C TYR A 15 -5.67 -5.99 8.98
N GLY A 16 -5.99 -5.46 7.81
CA GLY A 16 -5.18 -5.65 6.62
C GLY A 16 -3.87 -4.87 6.75
N HIS A 17 -2.77 -5.55 7.05
CA HIS A 17 -1.45 -4.94 7.22
C HIS A 17 -0.91 -4.46 5.87
N ARG A 18 -0.75 -3.15 5.71
CA ARG A 18 -0.48 -2.47 4.43
C ARG A 18 -1.47 -2.89 3.34
N GLY A 19 -2.74 -3.04 3.72
CA GLY A 19 -3.76 -3.67 2.90
C GLY A 19 -3.68 -5.20 2.95
N ALA A 20 -3.41 -5.84 1.82
CA ALA A 20 -3.36 -7.29 1.69
C ALA A 20 -1.93 -7.80 1.40
N ARG A 21 -0.90 -7.30 2.08
CA ARG A 21 0.53 -7.52 1.81
C ARG A 21 0.91 -8.98 1.51
N GLY A 22 0.26 -9.94 2.13
CA GLY A 22 0.55 -11.36 1.92
C GLY A 22 0.04 -11.91 0.58
N GLU A 23 -0.91 -11.24 -0.06
CA GLU A 23 -1.63 -11.71 -1.25
C GLU A 23 -1.58 -10.73 -2.44
N ILE A 24 -1.51 -9.45 -2.18
CA ILE A 24 -1.43 -8.37 -3.17
C ILE A 24 -0.30 -7.42 -2.74
N VAL A 25 0.25 -6.63 -3.67
CA VAL A 25 1.31 -5.67 -3.35
C VAL A 25 0.87 -4.69 -2.27
N GLU A 26 1.75 -4.45 -1.31
CA GLU A 26 1.49 -3.61 -0.14
C GLU A 26 1.25 -2.14 -0.50
N ASN A 27 0.50 -1.42 0.33
CA ASN A 27 0.18 0.01 0.19
C ASN A 27 -0.35 0.39 -1.21
N SER A 28 -1.04 -0.54 -1.88
CA SER A 28 -1.66 -0.32 -3.18
C SER A 28 -3.18 -0.24 -3.08
N ILE A 29 -3.80 0.49 -4.00
CA ILE A 29 -5.28 0.58 -4.07
C ILE A 29 -5.88 -0.81 -4.27
N GLU A 30 -5.27 -1.63 -5.12
CA GLU A 30 -5.71 -3.00 -5.40
C GLU A 30 -5.60 -3.90 -4.15
N GLY A 31 -4.57 -3.70 -3.32
CA GLY A 31 -4.42 -4.40 -2.03
C GLY A 31 -5.50 -3.99 -1.03
N PHE A 32 -5.88 -2.71 -1.00
CA PHE A 32 -6.97 -2.22 -0.14
C PHE A 32 -8.32 -2.72 -0.63
N GLU A 33 -8.60 -2.67 -1.94
CA GLU A 33 -9.83 -3.23 -2.54
C GLU A 33 -9.96 -4.72 -2.23
N HIS A 34 -8.88 -5.47 -2.37
CA HIS A 34 -8.85 -6.89 -2.03
C HIS A 34 -9.19 -7.13 -0.54
N THR A 35 -8.61 -6.33 0.36
CA THR A 35 -8.89 -6.40 1.80
C THR A 35 -10.38 -6.17 2.09
N PHE A 36 -10.98 -5.16 1.46
CA PHE A 36 -12.40 -4.87 1.61
C PHE A 36 -13.28 -5.98 1.02
N ALA A 37 -12.88 -6.55 -0.12
CA ALA A 37 -13.60 -7.67 -0.74
C ALA A 37 -13.60 -8.93 0.14
N LEU A 38 -12.58 -9.14 0.97
CA LEU A 38 -12.55 -10.20 1.99
C LEU A 38 -13.44 -9.91 3.21
N GLY A 39 -14.14 -8.77 3.24
CA GLY A 39 -14.97 -8.34 4.37
C GLY A 39 -14.17 -7.75 5.54
N ILE A 40 -12.87 -7.54 5.40
CA ILE A 40 -12.02 -6.91 6.42
C ILE A 40 -12.22 -5.40 6.31
N LYS A 41 -12.75 -4.80 7.37
CA LYS A 41 -13.11 -3.37 7.43
C LYS A 41 -12.06 -2.48 8.11
N ALA A 42 -10.92 -3.01 8.48
CA ALA A 42 -9.83 -2.25 9.07
C ALA A 42 -8.55 -2.44 8.24
N ILE A 43 -7.90 -1.33 7.90
CA ILE A 43 -6.65 -1.31 7.14
C ILE A 43 -5.61 -0.55 7.95
N GLU A 44 -4.43 -1.09 7.98
CA GLU A 44 -3.21 -0.39 8.38
C GLU A 44 -2.39 -0.06 7.12
N PHE A 45 -1.77 1.10 7.07
CA PHE A 45 -1.00 1.60 5.93
C PHE A 45 0.05 2.62 6.36
N ASP A 46 1.06 2.81 5.53
CA ASP A 46 2.17 3.72 5.79
C ASP A 46 2.05 4.99 4.94
N VAL A 47 2.29 6.16 5.55
CA VAL A 47 2.22 7.47 4.88
C VAL A 47 3.58 8.14 4.89
N LEU A 48 4.04 8.56 3.74
CA LEU A 48 5.20 9.42 3.54
C LEU A 48 4.80 10.71 2.81
N ILE A 49 5.71 11.68 2.79
CA ILE A 49 5.49 12.97 2.14
C ILE A 49 6.49 13.14 1.00
N SER A 50 6.00 13.42 -0.20
CA SER A 50 6.82 13.76 -1.37
C SER A 50 7.45 15.15 -1.25
N GLN A 51 8.38 15.49 -2.14
CA GLN A 51 9.05 16.81 -2.19
C GLN A 51 8.03 17.95 -2.31
N ASP A 52 7.01 17.78 -3.14
CA ASP A 52 5.93 18.74 -3.38
C ASP A 52 4.76 18.65 -2.38
N LYS A 53 5.01 18.04 -1.19
CA LYS A 53 4.09 17.95 -0.05
C LYS A 53 2.82 17.12 -0.28
N ILE A 54 2.85 16.19 -1.21
CA ILE A 54 1.78 15.23 -1.42
C ILE A 54 1.99 14.03 -0.48
N SER A 55 0.95 13.66 0.28
CA SER A 55 0.94 12.43 1.09
C SER A 55 0.78 11.22 0.19
N VAL A 56 1.73 10.29 0.24
CA VAL A 56 1.79 9.06 -0.56
C VAL A 56 1.81 7.82 0.34
N LEU A 57 1.33 6.71 -0.17
CA LEU A 57 1.28 5.45 0.56
C LEU A 57 2.48 4.58 0.17
N PHE A 58 3.46 4.54 1.05
CA PHE A 58 4.67 3.72 0.88
C PHE A 58 5.36 3.53 2.22
N HIS A 59 6.01 2.36 2.43
CA HIS A 59 6.60 2.04 3.73
C HIS A 59 8.02 2.57 3.91
N ASP A 60 8.90 2.32 2.96
CA ASP A 60 10.31 2.66 3.08
C ASP A 60 10.55 4.11 2.65
N PHE A 61 11.50 4.80 3.27
CA PHE A 61 11.86 6.18 2.89
C PHE A 61 12.39 6.30 1.46
N HIS A 62 12.73 5.19 0.83
CA HIS A 62 13.23 5.08 -0.54
C HIS A 62 12.47 4.01 -1.31
N LEU A 63 12.42 4.15 -2.63
CA LEU A 63 11.81 3.16 -3.50
C LEU A 63 12.53 1.82 -3.35
N THR A 64 11.78 0.80 -2.93
CA THR A 64 12.32 -0.53 -2.65
C THR A 64 12.60 -1.27 -3.96
N PRO A 65 13.87 -1.56 -4.31
CA PRO A 65 14.22 -2.19 -5.59
C PRO A 65 13.50 -3.52 -5.83
N SER A 66 13.25 -4.29 -4.77
CA SER A 66 12.60 -5.60 -4.90
C SER A 66 11.09 -5.57 -5.17
N MET A 67 10.46 -4.38 -5.20
CA MET A 67 9.03 -4.28 -5.53
C MET A 67 8.71 -3.15 -6.52
N THR A 68 9.70 -2.34 -6.90
CA THR A 68 9.50 -1.17 -7.74
C THR A 68 10.14 -1.37 -9.11
N LYS A 69 9.39 -1.05 -10.15
CA LYS A 69 9.86 -1.02 -11.54
C LYS A 69 9.84 0.39 -12.10
N ASP A 70 10.79 0.68 -12.97
CA ASP A 70 10.83 1.92 -13.75
C ASP A 70 9.74 1.95 -14.85
N GLU A 71 9.66 3.04 -15.61
CA GLU A 71 8.74 3.21 -16.73
C GLU A 71 8.95 2.18 -17.86
N LYS A 72 10.15 1.62 -17.96
CA LYS A 72 10.50 0.59 -18.97
C LYS A 72 10.18 -0.82 -18.47
N GLY A 73 9.70 -0.96 -17.23
CA GLY A 73 9.36 -2.25 -16.62
C GLY A 73 10.55 -3.00 -16.03
N ASN A 74 11.73 -2.38 -15.90
CA ASN A 74 12.89 -2.98 -15.23
C ASN A 74 12.82 -2.79 -13.72
N TRP A 75 13.25 -3.78 -12.97
CA TRP A 75 13.45 -3.62 -11.53
C TRP A 75 14.46 -2.52 -11.24
N LEU A 76 14.20 -1.70 -10.22
CA LEU A 76 15.18 -0.74 -9.75
C LEU A 76 16.42 -1.48 -9.25
N LYS A 77 17.59 -0.93 -9.53
CA LYS A 77 18.88 -1.50 -9.10
C LYS A 77 19.33 -0.95 -7.76
N ASP A 78 18.99 0.32 -7.48
CA ASP A 78 19.47 1.05 -6.33
C ASP A 78 18.32 1.54 -5.45
N ALA A 79 18.53 1.52 -4.13
CA ALA A 79 17.62 2.05 -3.12
C ALA A 79 17.88 3.54 -2.82
N GLU A 80 18.52 4.28 -3.73
CA GLU A 80 18.89 5.68 -3.48
C GLU A 80 17.77 6.69 -3.75
N LEU A 81 16.69 6.25 -4.43
CA LEU A 81 15.56 7.13 -4.77
C LEU A 81 14.67 7.34 -3.55
N LYS A 82 14.90 8.42 -2.82
CA LYS A 82 14.14 8.75 -1.62
C LYS A 82 12.82 9.43 -1.99
N ILE A 83 11.75 9.03 -1.33
CA ILE A 83 10.38 9.53 -1.57
C ILE A 83 10.32 11.06 -1.38
N PHE A 84 10.91 11.59 -0.30
CA PHE A 84 10.83 13.01 0.04
C PHE A 84 11.69 13.93 -0.85
N GLU A 85 12.57 13.37 -1.69
CA GLU A 85 13.40 14.08 -2.66
C GLU A 85 12.75 14.13 -4.07
N LYS A 86 11.58 13.52 -4.24
CA LYS A 86 10.87 13.40 -5.51
C LYS A 86 9.49 14.05 -5.45
N SER A 87 9.10 14.74 -6.51
CA SER A 87 7.71 15.18 -6.69
C SER A 87 6.79 13.98 -6.91
N TYR A 88 5.49 14.16 -6.67
CA TYR A 88 4.53 13.08 -6.95
C TYR A 88 4.50 12.72 -8.45
N ASP A 89 4.66 13.69 -9.34
CA ASP A 89 4.75 13.42 -10.78
C ASP A 89 5.91 12.46 -11.11
N GLU A 90 7.08 12.67 -10.51
CA GLU A 90 8.21 11.75 -10.65
C GLU A 90 7.92 10.38 -10.04
N LEU A 91 7.33 10.32 -8.84
CA LEU A 91 6.97 9.07 -8.16
C LEU A 91 5.94 8.26 -8.96
N SER A 92 4.99 8.93 -9.61
CA SER A 92 3.93 8.30 -10.40
C SER A 92 4.45 7.55 -11.64
N LYS A 93 5.69 7.80 -12.05
CA LYS A 93 6.33 7.09 -13.17
C LYS A 93 6.75 5.67 -12.79
N TYR A 94 6.94 5.39 -11.53
CA TYR A 94 7.29 4.05 -11.05
C TYR A 94 6.05 3.17 -10.87
N ASN A 95 6.25 1.87 -11.03
CA ASN A 95 5.22 0.86 -10.81
C ASN A 95 5.61 -0.01 -9.61
N ILE A 96 4.66 -0.20 -8.70
CA ILE A 96 4.75 -1.17 -7.63
C ILE A 96 3.92 -2.39 -8.04
N VAL A 97 4.55 -3.51 -8.37
CA VAL A 97 3.84 -4.61 -9.03
C VAL A 97 3.68 -5.87 -8.17
N SER A 98 4.70 -6.22 -7.46
CA SER A 98 4.81 -7.35 -6.52
C SER A 98 6.23 -7.37 -6.00
N PHE A 99 6.53 -8.27 -5.06
CA PHE A 99 7.94 -8.51 -4.74
C PHE A 99 8.61 -9.35 -5.82
N ASP A 100 9.85 -9.01 -6.16
CA ASP A 100 10.72 -9.86 -6.97
C ASP A 100 10.87 -11.23 -6.28
N SER A 101 10.50 -12.31 -6.96
CA SER A 101 10.48 -13.67 -6.42
C SER A 101 11.85 -14.13 -5.88
N GLU A 102 12.93 -13.61 -6.42
CA GLU A 102 14.29 -13.93 -5.99
C GLU A 102 14.74 -13.12 -4.77
N SER A 103 14.06 -12.03 -4.47
CA SER A 103 14.33 -11.20 -3.30
C SER A 103 13.98 -11.93 -2.00
N LYS A 104 14.53 -11.42 -0.88
CA LYS A 104 14.17 -11.91 0.46
C LYS A 104 12.66 -11.77 0.75
N TYR A 105 12.05 -10.68 0.31
CA TYR A 105 10.62 -10.43 0.48
C TYR A 105 9.78 -11.34 -0.42
N GLY A 106 10.13 -11.52 -1.68
CA GLY A 106 9.42 -12.41 -2.59
C GLY A 106 9.41 -13.85 -2.08
N LYS A 107 10.54 -14.32 -1.56
CA LYS A 107 10.63 -15.65 -0.92
C LYS A 107 9.73 -15.80 0.31
N ARG A 108 9.47 -14.70 1.05
CA ARG A 108 8.57 -14.69 2.20
C ARG A 108 7.09 -14.64 1.79
N PHE A 109 6.77 -13.91 0.72
CA PHE A 109 5.39 -13.68 0.26
C PHE A 109 5.06 -14.39 -1.05
N LYS A 110 5.37 -15.68 -1.12
CA LYS A 110 5.19 -16.54 -2.32
C LYS A 110 3.77 -16.58 -2.89
N LYS A 111 2.76 -16.22 -2.09
CA LYS A 111 1.36 -16.19 -2.51
C LYS A 111 0.93 -14.84 -3.09
N GLN A 112 1.78 -13.83 -2.99
CA GLN A 112 1.47 -12.50 -3.49
C GLN A 112 1.27 -12.53 -5.01
N LYS A 113 0.12 -12.05 -5.45
CA LYS A 113 -0.23 -11.94 -6.86
C LYS A 113 0.28 -10.60 -7.40
N PRO A 114 0.95 -10.59 -8.55
CA PRO A 114 1.38 -9.35 -9.16
C PRO A 114 0.16 -8.52 -9.62
N VAL A 115 0.27 -7.21 -9.44
CA VAL A 115 -0.70 -6.24 -9.96
C VAL A 115 -0.07 -5.56 -11.18
N LYS A 116 -0.83 -5.50 -12.26
CA LYS A 116 -0.35 -4.87 -13.49
C LYS A 116 -0.47 -3.34 -13.35
N ASN A 117 0.65 -2.64 -13.46
CA ASN A 117 0.72 -1.18 -13.47
C ASN A 117 0.19 -0.48 -12.20
N ALA A 118 0.23 -1.12 -11.04
CA ALA A 118 -0.06 -0.44 -9.79
C ALA A 118 0.93 0.71 -9.55
N LYS A 119 0.41 1.86 -9.19
CA LYS A 119 1.19 3.07 -8.89
C LYS A 119 1.32 3.26 -7.38
N ILE A 120 2.26 4.10 -6.98
CA ILE A 120 2.31 4.60 -5.60
C ILE A 120 1.08 5.49 -5.39
N PRO A 121 0.12 5.11 -4.52
CA PRO A 121 -1.10 5.89 -4.35
C PRO A 121 -0.85 7.14 -3.54
N LYS A 122 -1.69 8.15 -3.75
CA LYS A 122 -1.86 9.25 -2.77
C LYS A 122 -2.74 8.75 -1.61
N LEU A 123 -2.59 9.38 -0.46
CA LEU A 123 -3.52 9.16 0.66
C LEU A 123 -4.96 9.51 0.29
N SER A 124 -5.16 10.53 -0.58
CA SER A 124 -6.48 10.88 -1.11
C SER A 124 -7.15 9.72 -1.86
N ASP A 125 -6.39 8.92 -2.60
CA ASP A 125 -6.95 7.81 -3.38
C ASP A 125 -7.51 6.71 -2.44
N LEU A 126 -6.85 6.47 -1.30
CA LEU A 126 -7.39 5.58 -0.26
C LEU A 126 -8.66 6.15 0.37
N PHE A 127 -8.71 7.45 0.63
CA PHE A 127 -9.93 8.09 1.17
C PHE A 127 -11.08 8.00 0.16
N GLU A 128 -10.84 8.23 -1.12
CA GLU A 128 -11.84 8.05 -2.18
C GLU A 128 -12.34 6.60 -2.24
N LEU A 129 -11.44 5.62 -2.11
CA LEU A 129 -11.81 4.21 -2.03
C LEU A 129 -12.68 3.93 -0.79
N ALA A 130 -12.32 4.46 0.37
CA ALA A 130 -13.05 4.26 1.63
C ALA A 130 -14.44 4.90 1.62
N LEU A 131 -14.63 5.98 0.85
CA LEU A 131 -15.92 6.67 0.71
C LEU A 131 -16.89 5.98 -0.26
N LYS A 132 -16.46 5.00 -1.04
CA LYS A 132 -17.36 4.23 -1.91
C LYS A 132 -18.46 3.56 -1.10
N GLU A 133 -19.66 3.47 -1.67
CA GLU A 133 -20.87 2.97 -1.01
C GLU A 133 -20.68 1.59 -0.34
N ASN A 134 -19.91 0.71 -0.98
CA ASN A 134 -19.66 -0.67 -0.47
C ASN A 134 -18.68 -0.72 0.70
N ASN A 135 -18.00 0.40 1.01
CA ASN A 135 -16.91 0.45 2.00
C ASN A 135 -17.30 1.23 3.26
N LYS A 136 -18.60 1.36 3.53
CA LYS A 136 -19.07 1.98 4.78
C LYS A 136 -18.52 1.25 6.00
N ASP A 137 -18.22 2.02 7.05
CA ASP A 137 -17.70 1.53 8.32
C ASP A 137 -16.24 0.99 8.27
N VAL A 138 -15.42 1.49 7.34
CA VAL A 138 -14.00 1.17 7.34
C VAL A 138 -13.23 1.95 8.41
N PHE A 139 -12.16 1.34 8.89
CA PHE A 139 -11.23 1.93 9.84
C PHE A 139 -9.87 2.03 9.18
N LEU A 140 -9.35 3.24 9.11
CA LEU A 140 -8.04 3.56 8.56
C LEU A 140 -7.09 3.86 9.73
N ASN A 141 -5.93 3.19 9.76
CA ASN A 141 -4.94 3.26 10.84
C ASN A 141 -3.54 3.56 10.26
#